data_145a7f5d4f85b1300fa060e82d184706
#
_entry.id   145a7f5d4f85b1300fa060e82d184706
#
_cell.length_a   1.000
_cell.length_b   1.000
_cell.length_c   1.000
_cell.angle_alpha   90.00
_cell.angle_beta   90.00
_cell.angle_gamma   90.00
#
_symmetry.space_group_name_H-M   'P 1'
#
loop_
_entity.id
_entity.type
_entity.pdbx_description
1 polymer ?
#
loop_
_entity_poly.entity_id
_entity_poly.type
_entity_poly.pdbx_seq_one_letter_code
_entity_poly.pdbx_strand_id
1 'polypeptide(L)'
;KMGDLPPAVQLISNKRSNILFALRLGEVQSFTLNASMIYDSEKLLLLAGPCSLESLDTCRPVADALAALQQQHPELNILFKGSFDKANRTSITSDRGTGLEAGLEIFKTIKAEYGFKTITDMHTPDQCAAVGAVVDAMQIPAFLCRQTDLLVAAAKTDCAINVKKGQFLSPYEMSFVTNKLEEAGANEIWQTERGTTFGYQNLVVDMRSFSIMAENGYPTIMDATHSVQLPGAAGGVSGGQREFVPALARAALAAGANGVFLETHPDPATAISDAASQV
;
A
#
# COMPACT_ATOMS: atom_id res chain seq x y z
N LYS A 1 8.39 -14.00 23.97
CA LYS A 1 8.10 -15.24 23.21
C LYS A 1 7.76 -14.79 21.81
N MET A 2 8.67 -15.00 20.86
CA MET A 2 8.57 -14.50 19.45
C MET A 2 7.68 -15.38 18.55
N GLY A 3 7.03 -16.41 19.09
CA GLY A 3 6.25 -17.38 18.31
C GLY A 3 4.82 -17.00 17.97
N ASP A 4 4.27 -15.96 18.58
CA ASP A 4 2.84 -15.65 18.52
C ASP A 4 2.50 -14.38 17.71
N LEU A 5 3.49 -13.79 17.00
CA LEU A 5 3.25 -12.63 16.15
C LEU A 5 2.86 -13.07 14.73
N PRO A 6 1.92 -12.35 14.08
CA PRO A 6 1.60 -12.60 12.68
C PRO A 6 2.84 -12.61 11.76
N PRO A 7 2.87 -13.41 10.70
CA PRO A 7 4.03 -13.56 9.81
C PRO A 7 4.59 -12.22 9.28
N ALA A 8 3.73 -11.24 9.02
CA ALA A 8 4.13 -9.89 8.59
C ALA A 8 4.97 -9.17 9.65
N VAL A 9 4.63 -9.32 10.93
CA VAL A 9 5.34 -8.72 12.07
C VAL A 9 6.67 -9.41 12.30
N GLN A 10 6.73 -10.75 12.15
CA GLN A 10 7.98 -11.52 12.24
C GLN A 10 8.97 -11.15 11.12
N LEU A 11 8.45 -10.76 9.96
CA LEU A 11 9.22 -10.33 8.79
C LEU A 11 10.06 -9.07 9.04
N ILE A 12 9.49 -8.12 9.76
CA ILE A 12 10.11 -6.83 10.08
C ILE A 12 11.00 -6.95 11.33
N SER A 13 10.57 -7.73 12.32
CA SER A 13 11.27 -7.84 13.62
C SER A 13 12.56 -8.66 13.60
N ASN A 14 12.71 -9.59 12.65
CA ASN A 14 13.80 -10.59 12.70
C ASN A 14 15.20 -10.09 12.33
N LYS A 15 15.42 -8.81 11.94
CA LYS A 15 16.78 -8.29 11.71
C LYS A 15 16.87 -6.77 11.86
N ARG A 16 17.03 -6.27 13.08
CA ARG A 16 17.43 -4.89 13.39
C ARG A 16 18.61 -4.38 12.53
N SER A 17 19.56 -5.25 12.16
CA SER A 17 20.75 -4.88 11.38
C SER A 17 20.50 -4.60 9.91
N ASN A 18 19.45 -5.18 9.30
CA ASN A 18 19.20 -5.01 7.85
C ASN A 18 18.35 -3.78 7.51
N ILE A 19 17.44 -3.38 8.39
CA ILE A 19 16.66 -2.14 8.21
C ILE A 19 17.57 -0.93 8.41
N LEU A 20 18.39 -0.91 9.48
CA LEU A 20 19.39 0.12 9.74
C LEU A 20 20.48 0.17 8.66
N PHE A 21 20.82 -0.95 8.03
CA PHE A 21 21.80 -0.99 6.94
C PHE A 21 21.21 -0.46 5.63
N ALA A 22 19.96 -0.76 5.31
CA ALA A 22 19.25 -0.22 4.14
C ALA A 22 19.02 1.30 4.27
N LEU A 23 18.67 1.78 5.48
CA LEU A 23 18.55 3.23 5.76
C LEU A 23 19.88 4.00 5.67
N ARG A 24 21.03 3.32 5.82
CA ARG A 24 22.36 3.94 5.73
C ARG A 24 22.98 3.97 4.32
N LEU A 25 22.51 3.15 3.39
CA LEU A 25 23.07 3.04 2.05
C LEU A 25 22.33 3.87 0.98
N GLY A 26 21.11 4.34 1.27
CA GLY A 26 20.38 5.25 0.40
C GLY A 26 20.76 6.69 0.72
N GLU A 27 21.34 7.43 -0.23
CA GLU A 27 21.28 8.89 -0.19
C GLU A 27 19.79 9.24 -0.22
N VAL A 28 19.25 9.64 0.93
CA VAL A 28 17.87 10.13 1.04
C VAL A 28 17.82 11.41 0.22
N GLN A 29 17.17 11.37 -0.94
CA GLN A 29 16.89 12.60 -1.66
C GLN A 29 16.06 13.50 -0.72
N SER A 30 16.53 14.72 -0.49
CA SER A 30 15.85 15.69 0.35
C SER A 30 14.59 16.16 -0.36
N PHE A 31 13.46 15.61 0.03
CA PHE A 31 12.16 16.15 -0.37
C PHE A 31 11.89 17.45 0.41
N THR A 32 11.30 18.45 -0.23
CA THR A 32 10.88 19.67 0.47
C THR A 32 9.70 19.34 1.37
N LEU A 33 9.98 19.09 2.65
CA LEU A 33 8.96 18.69 3.64
C LEU A 33 8.21 19.92 4.12
N ASN A 34 6.89 19.95 3.90
CA ASN A 34 5.97 20.81 4.63
C ASN A 34 5.62 20.15 5.98
N ALA A 35 5.48 20.93 7.03
CA ALA A 35 5.21 20.44 8.39
C ALA A 35 3.90 19.63 8.55
N SER A 36 3.07 19.55 7.52
CA SER A 36 1.80 18.80 7.48
C SER A 36 1.90 17.45 6.75
N MET A 37 3.05 17.10 6.18
CA MET A 37 3.18 15.85 5.39
C MET A 37 3.11 14.61 6.29
N ILE A 38 2.60 13.52 5.70
CA ILE A 38 2.53 12.21 6.35
C ILE A 38 3.87 11.50 6.25
N TYR A 39 4.52 11.59 5.07
CA TYR A 39 5.82 10.98 4.84
C TYR A 39 6.90 11.67 5.67
N ASP A 40 7.66 10.87 6.41
CA ASP A 40 8.82 11.28 7.18
C ASP A 40 10.04 10.54 6.61
N SER A 41 11.00 11.27 6.05
CA SER A 41 12.21 10.69 5.42
C SER A 41 13.12 9.96 6.42
N GLU A 42 12.99 10.25 7.72
CA GLU A 42 13.76 9.58 8.78
C GLU A 42 13.14 8.25 9.22
N LYS A 43 11.96 7.91 8.68
CA LYS A 43 11.21 6.71 9.02
C LYS A 43 10.88 5.88 7.79
N LEU A 44 10.82 4.57 7.99
CA LEU A 44 10.30 3.67 6.97
C LEU A 44 8.78 3.75 6.94
N LEU A 45 8.20 4.14 5.79
CA LEU A 45 6.76 4.15 5.61
C LEU A 45 6.22 2.73 5.46
N LEU A 46 5.28 2.35 6.32
CA LEU A 46 4.60 1.05 6.26
C LEU A 46 3.11 1.24 6.06
N LEU A 47 2.62 0.86 4.88
CA LEU A 47 1.20 0.80 4.57
C LEU A 47 0.72 -0.63 4.79
N ALA A 48 0.06 -0.92 5.92
CA ALA A 48 -0.29 -2.28 6.29
C ALA A 48 -1.72 -2.39 6.83
N GLY A 49 -2.38 -3.52 6.54
CA GLY A 49 -3.75 -3.78 6.99
C GLY A 49 -4.45 -4.83 6.13
N PRO A 50 -5.74 -5.10 6.40
CA PRO A 50 -6.47 -6.12 5.65
C PRO A 50 -6.68 -5.72 4.19
N CYS A 51 -6.73 -6.72 3.31
CA CYS A 51 -7.08 -6.50 1.91
C CYS A 51 -8.44 -5.81 1.78
N SER A 52 -9.45 -6.29 2.52
CA SER A 52 -10.79 -5.72 2.61
C SER A 52 -11.16 -5.42 4.07
N LEU A 53 -11.91 -4.34 4.29
CA LEU A 53 -12.49 -4.01 5.61
C LEU A 53 -13.70 -4.89 5.91
N GLU A 54 -13.51 -6.19 6.05
CA GLU A 54 -14.59 -7.16 6.19
C GLU A 54 -15.51 -6.86 7.40
N SER A 55 -14.90 -6.55 8.55
CA SER A 55 -15.59 -6.18 9.79
C SER A 55 -14.61 -5.55 10.78
N LEU A 56 -15.11 -4.93 11.85
CA LEU A 56 -14.27 -4.50 12.97
C LEU A 56 -13.58 -5.68 13.68
N ASP A 57 -14.24 -6.84 13.74
CA ASP A 57 -13.65 -8.04 14.36
C ASP A 57 -12.45 -8.57 13.57
N THR A 58 -12.42 -8.38 12.24
CA THR A 58 -11.26 -8.66 11.40
C THR A 58 -10.20 -7.56 11.50
N CYS A 59 -10.61 -6.29 11.56
CA CYS A 59 -9.70 -5.15 11.55
C CYS A 59 -8.96 -4.96 12.87
N ARG A 60 -9.62 -5.13 14.03
CA ARG A 60 -9.01 -4.91 15.36
C ARG A 60 -7.79 -5.79 15.63
N PRO A 61 -7.79 -7.12 15.41
CA PRO A 61 -6.57 -7.92 15.62
C PRO A 61 -5.40 -7.47 14.76
N VAL A 62 -5.66 -6.99 13.54
CA VAL A 62 -4.62 -6.40 12.67
C VAL A 62 -4.12 -5.09 13.25
N ALA A 63 -5.01 -4.20 13.69
CA ALA A 63 -4.64 -2.94 14.30
C ALA A 63 -3.86 -3.13 15.62
N ASP A 64 -4.25 -4.11 16.46
CA ASP A 64 -3.50 -4.50 17.67
C ASP A 64 -2.07 -4.91 17.35
N ALA A 65 -1.89 -5.76 16.32
CA ALA A 65 -0.58 -6.21 15.89
C ALA A 65 0.28 -5.05 15.35
N LEU A 66 -0.31 -4.14 14.56
CA LEU A 66 0.37 -2.95 14.05
C LEU A 66 0.73 -1.96 15.16
N ALA A 67 -0.14 -1.78 16.17
CA ALA A 67 0.14 -0.94 17.32
C ALA A 67 1.30 -1.49 18.17
N ALA A 68 1.33 -2.79 18.39
CA ALA A 68 2.44 -3.46 19.07
C ALA A 68 3.75 -3.32 18.27
N LEU A 69 3.69 -3.44 16.95
CA LEU A 69 4.83 -3.22 16.07
C LEU A 69 5.34 -1.78 16.14
N GLN A 70 4.46 -0.79 16.10
CA GLN A 70 4.82 0.63 16.20
C GLN A 70 5.52 0.96 17.53
N GLN A 71 5.07 0.36 18.63
CA GLN A 71 5.71 0.52 19.95
C GLN A 71 7.11 -0.08 20.00
N GLN A 72 7.33 -1.22 19.34
CA GLN A 72 8.63 -1.90 19.30
C GLN A 72 9.60 -1.23 18.31
N HIS A 73 9.06 -0.57 17.28
CA HIS A 73 9.78 0.00 16.15
C HIS A 73 9.34 1.45 15.90
N PRO A 74 9.78 2.42 16.71
CA PRO A 74 9.44 3.84 16.54
C PRO A 74 10.00 4.45 15.24
N GLU A 75 10.97 3.78 14.63
CA GLU A 75 11.51 4.11 13.30
C GLU A 75 10.55 3.80 12.14
N LEU A 76 9.40 3.16 12.40
CA LEU A 76 8.35 2.98 11.40
C LEU A 76 7.35 4.14 11.45
N ASN A 77 6.82 4.48 10.29
CA ASN A 77 5.64 5.33 10.12
C ASN A 77 4.52 4.47 9.55
N ILE A 78 3.60 4.02 10.41
CA ILE A 78 2.58 3.03 10.03
C ILE A 78 1.27 3.73 9.71
N LEU A 79 0.70 3.43 8.52
CA LEU A 79 -0.68 3.73 8.18
C LEU A 79 -1.50 2.45 8.14
N PHE A 80 -2.67 2.47 8.78
CA PHE A 80 -3.62 1.38 8.67
C PHE A 80 -4.29 1.41 7.29
N LYS A 81 -4.10 0.34 6.53
CA LYS A 81 -4.65 0.19 5.17
C LYS A 81 -5.87 -0.73 5.20
N GLY A 82 -6.88 -0.40 4.43
CA GLY A 82 -7.99 -1.29 4.11
C GLY A 82 -8.73 -0.83 2.87
N SER A 83 -9.46 -1.72 2.20
CA SER A 83 -10.33 -1.35 1.08
C SER A 83 -11.78 -1.55 1.46
N PHE A 84 -12.62 -0.55 1.21
CA PHE A 84 -14.07 -0.64 1.44
C PHE A 84 -14.80 -1.34 0.28
N ASP A 85 -14.18 -1.39 -0.90
CA ASP A 85 -14.71 -2.03 -2.10
C ASP A 85 -13.58 -2.70 -2.91
N LYS A 86 -13.86 -3.85 -3.46
CA LYS A 86 -13.03 -4.58 -4.42
C LYS A 86 -13.66 -4.48 -5.82
N ALA A 87 -13.56 -3.28 -6.42
CA ALA A 87 -14.26 -2.92 -7.66
C ALA A 87 -13.82 -3.72 -8.91
N ASN A 88 -12.68 -4.39 -8.88
CA ASN A 88 -12.08 -5.10 -10.01
C ASN A 88 -12.19 -6.64 -9.92
N ARG A 89 -13.21 -7.16 -9.23
CA ARG A 89 -13.45 -8.61 -9.14
C ARG A 89 -13.63 -9.26 -10.51
N THR A 90 -13.12 -10.46 -10.67
CA THR A 90 -13.26 -11.25 -11.91
C THR A 90 -14.70 -11.69 -12.15
N SER A 91 -15.44 -12.07 -11.08
CA SER A 91 -16.84 -12.44 -11.17
C SER A 91 -17.75 -11.34 -10.62
N ILE A 92 -18.88 -11.10 -11.30
CA ILE A 92 -19.91 -10.15 -10.85
C ILE A 92 -20.57 -10.57 -9.53
N THR A 93 -20.51 -11.86 -9.20
CA THR A 93 -21.10 -12.43 -7.96
C THR A 93 -20.11 -12.47 -6.80
N SER A 94 -18.86 -12.10 -7.01
CA SER A 94 -17.85 -12.08 -5.93
C SER A 94 -18.18 -11.02 -4.90
N ASP A 95 -17.85 -11.31 -3.65
CA ASP A 95 -17.92 -10.33 -2.56
C ASP A 95 -17.03 -9.13 -2.85
N ARG A 96 -17.57 -7.94 -2.71
CA ARG A 96 -16.88 -6.68 -2.95
C ARG A 96 -16.46 -5.95 -1.68
N GLY A 97 -16.83 -6.45 -0.51
CA GLY A 97 -16.54 -5.83 0.78
C GLY A 97 -17.73 -5.04 1.34
N THR A 98 -17.46 -4.23 2.37
CA THR A 98 -18.49 -3.54 3.17
C THR A 98 -19.17 -2.38 2.46
N GLY A 99 -18.59 -1.86 1.39
CA GLY A 99 -19.04 -0.64 0.73
C GLY A 99 -18.55 0.65 1.40
N LEU A 100 -18.82 1.78 0.75
CA LEU A 100 -18.23 3.07 1.12
C LEU A 100 -18.61 3.49 2.54
N GLU A 101 -19.90 3.59 2.85
CA GLU A 101 -20.38 4.14 4.13
C GLU A 101 -19.89 3.32 5.32
N ALA A 102 -20.09 1.99 5.28
CA ALA A 102 -19.65 1.11 6.36
C ALA A 102 -18.13 1.07 6.48
N GLY A 103 -17.39 1.10 5.37
CA GLY A 103 -15.93 1.17 5.39
C GLY A 103 -15.41 2.45 6.03
N LEU A 104 -16.02 3.60 5.77
CA LEU A 104 -15.66 4.86 6.39
C LEU A 104 -15.91 4.85 7.92
N GLU A 105 -16.98 4.22 8.40
CA GLU A 105 -17.23 4.06 9.84
C GLU A 105 -16.18 3.15 10.50
N ILE A 106 -15.73 2.09 9.83
CA ILE A 106 -14.61 1.26 10.30
C ILE A 106 -13.35 2.12 10.44
N PHE A 107 -13.00 2.93 9.44
CA PHE A 107 -11.83 3.81 9.54
C PHE A 107 -11.93 4.82 10.68
N LYS A 108 -13.09 5.45 10.88
CA LYS A 108 -13.31 6.36 12.01
C LYS A 108 -13.07 5.65 13.35
N THR A 109 -13.56 4.43 13.48
CA THR A 109 -13.37 3.62 14.68
C THR A 109 -11.90 3.27 14.91
N ILE A 110 -11.20 2.79 13.89
CA ILE A 110 -9.76 2.46 13.97
C ILE A 110 -8.93 3.71 14.32
N LYS A 111 -9.23 4.87 13.71
CA LYS A 111 -8.55 6.15 14.05
C LYS A 111 -8.79 6.53 15.50
N ALA A 112 -10.01 6.40 16.00
CA ALA A 112 -10.37 6.77 17.38
C ALA A 112 -9.75 5.82 18.42
N GLU A 113 -9.70 4.51 18.15
CA GLU A 113 -9.20 3.49 19.09
C GLU A 113 -7.67 3.42 19.10
N TYR A 114 -7.01 3.57 17.96
CA TYR A 114 -5.56 3.30 17.82
C TYR A 114 -4.73 4.54 17.46
N GLY A 115 -5.35 5.62 17.00
CA GLY A 115 -4.63 6.83 16.58
C GLY A 115 -3.86 6.69 15.25
N PHE A 116 -4.08 5.62 14.49
CA PHE A 116 -3.44 5.45 13.19
C PHE A 116 -3.90 6.49 12.17
N LYS A 117 -2.98 6.97 11.34
CA LYS A 117 -3.34 7.49 10.02
C LYS A 117 -3.83 6.33 9.14
N THR A 118 -4.71 6.63 8.19
CA THR A 118 -5.42 5.61 7.41
C THR A 118 -5.30 5.84 5.91
N ILE A 119 -5.33 4.75 5.13
CA ILE A 119 -5.29 4.77 3.67
C ILE A 119 -6.28 3.78 3.08
N THR A 120 -7.00 4.18 2.01
CA THR A 120 -7.93 3.32 1.27
C THR A 120 -7.88 3.54 -0.23
N ASP A 121 -8.35 2.55 -0.99
CA ASP A 121 -8.44 2.60 -2.45
C ASP A 121 -9.58 3.53 -2.91
N MET A 122 -9.33 4.26 -4.02
CA MET A 122 -10.30 5.06 -4.75
C MET A 122 -10.63 4.42 -6.10
N HIS A 123 -11.91 4.41 -6.49
CA HIS A 123 -12.35 3.77 -7.73
C HIS A 123 -12.99 4.75 -8.70
N THR A 124 -13.68 5.77 -8.20
CA THR A 124 -14.38 6.78 -9.01
C THR A 124 -14.17 8.18 -8.44
N PRO A 125 -14.21 9.24 -9.28
CA PRO A 125 -13.98 10.62 -8.84
C PRO A 125 -14.96 11.12 -7.76
N ASP A 126 -16.22 10.67 -7.82
CA ASP A 126 -17.28 11.05 -6.87
C ASP A 126 -17.05 10.57 -5.45
N GLN A 127 -16.26 9.51 -5.26
CA GLN A 127 -15.90 8.99 -3.93
C GLN A 127 -14.90 9.90 -3.19
N CYS A 128 -14.04 10.63 -3.93
CA CYS A 128 -12.88 11.32 -3.36
C CYS A 128 -13.25 12.29 -2.23
N ALA A 129 -14.31 13.09 -2.40
CA ALA A 129 -14.69 14.08 -1.37
C ALA A 129 -15.14 13.41 -0.05
N ALA A 130 -15.97 12.37 -0.14
CA ALA A 130 -16.46 11.66 1.04
C ALA A 130 -15.34 10.89 1.76
N VAL A 131 -14.47 10.24 1.01
CA VAL A 131 -13.32 9.49 1.54
C VAL A 131 -12.30 10.44 2.17
N GLY A 132 -11.97 11.56 1.50
CA GLY A 132 -11.01 12.55 1.99
C GLY A 132 -11.41 13.23 3.30
N ALA A 133 -12.70 13.25 3.60
CA ALA A 133 -13.19 13.76 4.89
C ALA A 133 -12.87 12.81 6.08
N VAL A 134 -12.43 11.57 5.81
CA VAL A 134 -12.23 10.54 6.85
C VAL A 134 -10.81 10.01 6.89
N VAL A 135 -10.23 9.68 5.72
CA VAL A 135 -8.89 9.07 5.66
C VAL A 135 -7.79 10.11 5.49
N ASP A 136 -6.56 9.72 5.74
CA ASP A 136 -5.39 10.61 5.65
C ASP A 136 -4.66 10.46 4.31
N ALA A 137 -4.80 9.31 3.65
CA ALA A 137 -4.22 9.04 2.35
C ALA A 137 -5.20 8.28 1.45
N MET A 138 -5.13 8.55 0.15
CA MET A 138 -5.89 7.83 -0.89
C MET A 138 -4.95 7.02 -1.76
N GLN A 139 -5.35 5.80 -2.09
CA GLN A 139 -4.63 4.95 -3.03
C GLN A 139 -5.35 4.87 -4.37
N ILE A 140 -4.64 5.17 -5.44
CA ILE A 140 -5.11 4.93 -6.80
C ILE A 140 -4.67 3.53 -7.22
N PRO A 141 -5.61 2.60 -7.50
CA PRO A 141 -5.30 1.24 -7.92
C PRO A 141 -4.49 1.21 -9.24
N ALA A 142 -3.69 0.16 -9.42
CA ALA A 142 -2.81 0.02 -10.57
C ALA A 142 -3.54 0.10 -11.92
N PHE A 143 -4.73 -0.50 -12.04
CA PHE A 143 -5.51 -0.44 -13.28
C PHE A 143 -6.03 0.97 -13.60
N LEU A 144 -6.18 1.82 -12.60
CA LEU A 144 -6.73 3.18 -12.71
C LEU A 144 -5.66 4.27 -12.69
N CYS A 145 -4.38 3.91 -12.65
CA CYS A 145 -3.28 4.87 -12.48
C CYS A 145 -3.18 5.94 -13.58
N ARG A 146 -3.80 5.74 -14.74
CA ARG A 146 -3.84 6.71 -15.84
C ARG A 146 -5.15 7.47 -15.96
N GLN A 147 -6.17 7.20 -15.15
CA GLN A 147 -7.48 7.84 -15.22
C GLN A 147 -7.41 9.29 -14.74
N THR A 148 -7.36 10.24 -15.67
CA THR A 148 -7.10 11.66 -15.39
C THR A 148 -8.13 12.24 -14.43
N ASP A 149 -9.43 11.98 -14.64
CA ASP A 149 -10.48 12.53 -13.79
C ASP A 149 -10.38 12.04 -12.34
N LEU A 150 -10.00 10.77 -12.14
CA LEU A 150 -9.79 10.21 -10.81
C LEU A 150 -8.58 10.85 -10.13
N LEU A 151 -7.45 10.99 -10.84
CA LEU A 151 -6.25 11.64 -10.31
C LEU A 151 -6.53 13.08 -9.90
N VAL A 152 -7.21 13.84 -10.77
CA VAL A 152 -7.59 15.25 -10.50
C VAL A 152 -8.55 15.36 -9.31
N ALA A 153 -9.53 14.46 -9.20
CA ALA A 153 -10.45 14.47 -8.07
C ALA A 153 -9.76 14.13 -6.74
N ALA A 154 -8.85 13.15 -6.74
CA ALA A 154 -8.05 12.80 -5.57
C ALA A 154 -7.11 13.95 -5.16
N ALA A 155 -6.42 14.58 -6.12
CA ALA A 155 -5.49 15.69 -5.88
C ALA A 155 -6.17 16.94 -5.26
N LYS A 156 -7.48 17.10 -5.43
CA LYS A 156 -8.25 18.21 -4.86
C LYS A 156 -8.63 17.99 -3.38
N THR A 157 -8.25 16.87 -2.79
CA THR A 157 -8.42 16.60 -1.37
C THR A 157 -7.16 16.95 -0.61
N ASP A 158 -7.25 17.05 0.73
CA ASP A 158 -6.09 17.29 1.59
C ASP A 158 -5.27 16.00 1.87
N CYS A 159 -5.67 14.86 1.27
CA CYS A 159 -5.01 13.57 1.48
C CYS A 159 -3.67 13.47 0.73
N ALA A 160 -2.76 12.67 1.27
CA ALA A 160 -1.65 12.14 0.49
C ALA A 160 -2.18 11.17 -0.58
N ILE A 161 -1.62 11.21 -1.79
CA ILE A 161 -2.05 10.38 -2.92
C ILE A 161 -0.98 9.35 -3.24
N ASN A 162 -1.27 8.08 -2.92
CA ASN A 162 -0.44 6.95 -3.30
C ASN A 162 -0.91 6.35 -4.62
N VAL A 163 -0.10 6.38 -5.66
CA VAL A 163 -0.45 5.76 -6.95
C VAL A 163 0.30 4.47 -7.16
N LYS A 164 -0.42 3.37 -7.34
CA LYS A 164 0.18 2.10 -7.74
C LYS A 164 0.50 2.12 -9.23
N LYS A 165 1.76 1.83 -9.57
CA LYS A 165 2.18 1.68 -10.95
C LYS A 165 1.40 0.55 -11.62
N GLY A 166 0.77 0.84 -12.76
CA GLY A 166 0.12 -0.19 -13.56
C GLY A 166 1.11 -1.28 -14.02
N GLN A 167 0.64 -2.54 -14.07
CA GLN A 167 1.45 -3.67 -14.53
C GLN A 167 1.90 -3.52 -16.00
N PHE A 168 1.23 -2.65 -16.74
CA PHE A 168 1.44 -2.31 -18.14
C PHE A 168 2.34 -1.08 -18.34
N LEU A 169 2.72 -0.37 -17.27
CA LEU A 169 3.59 0.79 -17.33
C LEU A 169 5.04 0.42 -17.04
N SER A 170 5.95 1.08 -17.76
CA SER A 170 7.33 1.17 -17.31
C SER A 170 7.47 2.13 -16.12
N PRO A 171 8.53 2.04 -15.30
CA PRO A 171 8.76 2.97 -14.21
C PRO A 171 8.95 4.41 -14.67
N TYR A 172 9.47 4.64 -15.90
CA TYR A 172 9.63 5.97 -16.51
C TYR A 172 8.29 6.68 -16.75
N GLU A 173 7.24 5.91 -17.10
CA GLU A 173 5.91 6.48 -17.38
C GLU A 173 5.19 6.96 -16.13
N MET A 174 5.68 6.63 -14.93
CA MET A 174 5.12 7.17 -13.69
C MET A 174 5.28 8.68 -13.58
N SER A 175 6.26 9.28 -14.25
CA SER A 175 6.38 10.74 -14.36
C SER A 175 5.14 11.41 -14.93
N PHE A 176 4.47 10.80 -15.92
CA PHE A 176 3.22 11.34 -16.47
C PHE A 176 2.06 11.28 -15.48
N VAL A 177 2.09 10.32 -14.57
CA VAL A 177 1.07 10.17 -13.53
C VAL A 177 1.30 11.19 -12.41
N THR A 178 2.54 11.31 -11.93
CA THR A 178 2.90 12.27 -10.88
C THR A 178 2.72 13.71 -11.35
N ASN A 179 3.08 14.03 -12.59
CA ASN A 179 2.88 15.36 -13.16
C ASN A 179 1.40 15.77 -13.17
N LYS A 180 0.47 14.85 -13.50
CA LYS A 180 -0.97 15.14 -13.42
C LYS A 180 -1.44 15.47 -12.00
N LEU A 181 -0.92 14.76 -11.01
CA LEU A 181 -1.25 15.02 -9.59
C LEU A 181 -0.68 16.35 -9.15
N GLU A 182 0.57 16.65 -9.52
CA GLU A 182 1.23 17.92 -9.21
C GLU A 182 0.51 19.11 -9.85
N GLU A 183 0.22 19.02 -11.15
CA GLU A 183 -0.54 20.06 -11.89
C GLU A 183 -1.96 20.24 -11.35
N ALA A 184 -2.56 19.18 -10.81
CA ALA A 184 -3.88 19.23 -10.17
C ALA A 184 -3.83 19.76 -8.72
N GLY A 185 -2.63 19.98 -8.16
CA GLY A 185 -2.41 20.57 -6.83
C GLY A 185 -2.40 19.58 -5.68
N ALA A 186 -2.00 18.31 -5.92
CA ALA A 186 -1.85 17.35 -4.84
C ALA A 186 -0.81 17.82 -3.81
N ASN A 187 -1.14 17.74 -2.52
CA ASN A 187 -0.29 18.18 -1.43
C ASN A 187 0.89 17.22 -1.18
N GLU A 188 0.66 15.93 -1.35
CA GLU A 188 1.64 14.88 -1.09
C GLU A 188 1.41 13.72 -2.06
N ILE A 189 2.47 13.23 -2.70
CA ILE A 189 2.40 12.17 -3.72
C ILE A 189 3.36 11.06 -3.34
N TRP A 190 2.90 9.80 -3.45
CA TRP A 190 3.72 8.59 -3.32
C TRP A 190 3.53 7.70 -4.54
N GLN A 191 4.55 6.95 -4.90
CA GLN A 191 4.55 6.02 -6.03
C GLN A 191 4.78 4.60 -5.53
N THR A 192 3.97 3.65 -5.97
CA THR A 192 4.09 2.26 -5.52
C THR A 192 4.36 1.29 -6.66
N GLU A 193 5.50 0.61 -6.61
CA GLU A 193 5.83 -0.52 -7.48
C GLU A 193 5.09 -1.78 -6.99
N ARG A 194 4.46 -2.52 -7.91
CA ARG A 194 3.70 -3.74 -7.62
C ARG A 194 3.91 -4.88 -8.64
N GLY A 195 4.93 -4.77 -9.43
CA GLY A 195 5.26 -5.70 -10.51
C GLY A 195 4.71 -5.28 -11.87
N THR A 196 5.37 -5.80 -12.88
CA THR A 196 5.04 -5.64 -14.30
C THR A 196 4.66 -6.99 -14.87
N THR A 197 3.68 -7.04 -15.77
CA THR A 197 3.29 -8.25 -16.48
C THR A 197 4.48 -8.85 -17.22
N PHE A 198 4.74 -10.13 -16.97
CA PHE A 198 5.82 -10.88 -17.60
C PHE A 198 5.30 -12.20 -18.19
N GLY A 199 4.91 -12.16 -19.44
CA GLY A 199 4.16 -13.25 -20.06
C GLY A 199 2.72 -13.32 -19.54
N TYR A 200 2.13 -14.51 -19.58
CA TYR A 200 0.78 -14.75 -19.06
C TYR A 200 0.82 -15.12 -17.58
N GLN A 201 -0.14 -14.57 -16.80
CA GLN A 201 -0.40 -14.96 -15.41
C GLN A 201 0.82 -14.87 -14.48
N ASN A 202 1.76 -14.00 -14.79
CA ASN A 202 2.96 -13.80 -13.98
C ASN A 202 3.35 -12.32 -13.90
N LEU A 203 4.03 -11.96 -12.83
CA LEU A 203 4.57 -10.63 -12.57
C LEU A 203 6.03 -10.72 -12.18
N VAL A 204 6.80 -9.71 -12.55
CA VAL A 204 8.18 -9.51 -12.07
C VAL A 204 8.34 -8.09 -11.55
N VAL A 205 9.23 -7.91 -10.58
CA VAL A 205 9.64 -6.60 -10.08
C VAL A 205 11.06 -6.31 -10.57
N ASP A 206 11.21 -5.24 -11.31
CA ASP A 206 12.53 -4.71 -11.65
C ASP A 206 12.99 -3.80 -10.51
N MET A 207 14.01 -4.20 -9.76
CA MET A 207 14.53 -3.43 -8.63
C MET A 207 15.07 -2.04 -9.03
N ARG A 208 15.43 -1.83 -10.30
CA ARG A 208 15.79 -0.52 -10.84
C ARG A 208 14.62 0.46 -10.85
N SER A 209 13.39 -0.03 -10.78
CA SER A 209 12.17 0.80 -10.76
C SER A 209 12.19 1.81 -9.62
N PHE A 210 12.76 1.46 -8.47
CA PHE A 210 12.82 2.37 -7.31
C PHE A 210 13.70 3.58 -7.60
N SER A 211 14.91 3.38 -8.13
CA SER A 211 15.79 4.49 -8.53
C SER A 211 15.19 5.32 -9.65
N ILE A 212 14.58 4.67 -10.67
CA ILE A 212 13.97 5.37 -11.81
C ILE A 212 12.79 6.24 -11.35
N MET A 213 11.88 5.69 -10.55
CA MET A 213 10.72 6.44 -10.05
C MET A 213 11.12 7.54 -9.04
N ALA A 214 12.20 7.34 -8.28
CA ALA A 214 12.70 8.36 -7.36
C ALA A 214 13.15 9.64 -8.08
N GLU A 215 13.56 9.57 -9.36
CA GLU A 215 13.89 10.75 -10.19
C GLU A 215 12.70 11.71 -10.36
N ASN A 216 11.47 11.24 -10.17
CA ASN A 216 10.27 12.08 -10.16
C ASN A 216 10.16 12.99 -8.92
N GLY A 217 11.04 12.82 -7.91
CA GLY A 217 11.04 13.63 -6.69
C GLY A 217 10.03 13.21 -5.62
N TYR A 218 9.48 11.99 -5.68
CA TYR A 218 8.47 11.49 -4.74
C TYR A 218 8.87 10.16 -4.12
N PRO A 219 8.46 9.87 -2.86
CA PRO A 219 8.72 8.60 -2.22
C PRO A 219 8.24 7.42 -3.04
N THR A 220 9.05 6.36 -3.08
CA THR A 220 8.76 5.10 -3.75
C THR A 220 8.49 3.99 -2.75
N ILE A 221 7.44 3.22 -2.96
CA ILE A 221 6.95 2.18 -2.06
C ILE A 221 6.94 0.84 -2.78
N MET A 222 7.33 -0.22 -2.10
CA MET A 222 7.21 -1.59 -2.59
C MET A 222 5.91 -2.22 -2.13
N ASP A 223 5.01 -2.55 -3.03
CA ASP A 223 3.89 -3.44 -2.75
C ASP A 223 4.36 -4.90 -2.84
N ALA A 224 4.74 -5.46 -1.70
CA ALA A 224 5.28 -6.81 -1.63
C ALA A 224 4.20 -7.89 -1.72
N THR A 225 2.94 -7.54 -1.40
CA THR A 225 1.81 -8.47 -1.46
C THR A 225 1.35 -8.73 -2.90
N HIS A 226 1.13 -7.66 -3.67
CA HIS A 226 0.58 -7.82 -5.01
C HIS A 226 1.64 -8.17 -6.06
N SER A 227 2.92 -7.95 -5.77
CA SER A 227 4.02 -8.31 -6.67
C SER A 227 4.25 -9.81 -6.80
N VAL A 228 3.76 -10.61 -5.84
CA VAL A 228 3.85 -12.08 -5.84
C VAL A 228 2.57 -12.76 -6.34
N GLN A 229 1.60 -11.99 -6.81
CA GLN A 229 0.37 -12.54 -7.38
C GLN A 229 0.64 -13.23 -8.72
N LEU A 230 -0.16 -14.27 -8.98
CA LEU A 230 -0.27 -14.94 -10.26
C LEU A 230 -1.68 -14.64 -10.82
N PRO A 231 -1.84 -13.57 -11.60
CA PRO A 231 -3.15 -13.09 -12.04
C PRO A 231 -3.93 -14.14 -12.83
N GLY A 232 -5.13 -14.52 -12.35
CA GLY A 232 -6.00 -15.47 -13.04
C GLY A 232 -5.52 -16.92 -13.07
N ALA A 233 -4.42 -17.27 -12.40
CA ALA A 233 -3.82 -18.62 -12.48
C ALA A 233 -4.66 -19.71 -11.80
N ALA A 234 -5.59 -19.34 -10.91
CA ALA A 234 -6.45 -20.29 -10.17
C ALA A 234 -7.91 -20.25 -10.68
N GLY A 235 -8.13 -20.46 -11.98
CA GLY A 235 -9.48 -20.55 -12.55
C GLY A 235 -10.30 -19.26 -12.48
N GLY A 236 -9.63 -18.08 -12.65
CA GLY A 236 -10.27 -16.76 -12.56
C GLY A 236 -10.04 -16.06 -11.21
N VAL A 237 -9.44 -16.75 -10.24
CA VAL A 237 -8.96 -16.15 -8.99
C VAL A 237 -7.45 -15.96 -9.08
N SER A 238 -6.92 -14.88 -8.51
CA SER A 238 -5.46 -14.67 -8.42
C SER A 238 -4.85 -15.70 -7.48
N GLY A 239 -3.87 -16.46 -7.98
CA GLY A 239 -2.94 -17.20 -7.16
C GLY A 239 -1.90 -16.25 -6.52
N GLY A 240 -1.03 -16.78 -5.66
CA GLY A 240 0.03 -16.00 -5.05
C GLY A 240 1.13 -16.89 -4.49
N GLN A 241 2.32 -16.32 -4.38
CA GLN A 241 3.52 -16.97 -3.88
C GLN A 241 4.03 -16.19 -2.64
N ARG A 242 3.22 -16.19 -1.55
CA ARG A 242 3.49 -15.37 -0.34
C ARG A 242 4.87 -15.60 0.27
N GLU A 243 5.47 -16.76 0.05
CA GLU A 243 6.81 -17.11 0.51
C GLU A 243 7.89 -16.15 0.00
N PHE A 244 7.65 -15.46 -1.13
CA PHE A 244 8.57 -14.47 -1.69
C PHE A 244 8.35 -13.04 -1.19
N VAL A 245 7.24 -12.73 -0.50
CA VAL A 245 6.97 -11.40 0.06
C VAL A 245 8.16 -10.88 0.88
N PRO A 246 8.75 -11.68 1.81
CA PRO A 246 9.89 -11.22 2.59
C PRO A 246 11.13 -10.89 1.77
N ALA A 247 11.39 -11.70 0.75
CA ALA A 247 12.58 -11.53 -0.10
C ALA A 247 12.46 -10.25 -0.94
N LEU A 248 11.29 -10.02 -1.56
CA LEU A 248 11.05 -8.85 -2.39
C LEU A 248 11.02 -7.56 -1.57
N ALA A 249 10.39 -7.57 -0.39
CA ALA A 249 10.39 -6.40 0.50
C ALA A 249 11.82 -5.98 0.87
N ARG A 250 12.68 -6.94 1.28
CA ARG A 250 14.08 -6.64 1.60
C ARG A 250 14.89 -6.17 0.40
N ALA A 251 14.68 -6.78 -0.77
CA ALA A 251 15.38 -6.39 -1.99
C ALA A 251 15.00 -4.96 -2.41
N ALA A 252 13.73 -4.60 -2.32
CA ALA A 252 13.24 -3.26 -2.62
C ALA A 252 13.82 -2.19 -1.68
N LEU A 253 13.86 -2.47 -0.37
CA LEU A 253 14.49 -1.58 0.61
C LEU A 253 15.99 -1.39 0.32
N ALA A 254 16.69 -2.46 -0.03
CA ALA A 254 18.10 -2.39 -0.44
C ALA A 254 18.29 -1.63 -1.77
N ALA A 255 17.27 -1.60 -2.64
CA ALA A 255 17.25 -0.83 -3.88
C ALA A 255 16.79 0.63 -3.73
N GLY A 256 16.50 1.08 -2.50
CA GLY A 256 16.17 2.47 -2.19
C GLY A 256 14.68 2.76 -2.04
N ALA A 257 13.81 1.76 -1.88
CA ALA A 257 12.40 2.00 -1.56
C ALA A 257 12.26 2.72 -0.20
N ASN A 258 11.40 3.74 -0.15
CA ASN A 258 11.12 4.55 1.03
C ASN A 258 10.07 3.92 1.95
N GLY A 259 9.37 2.90 1.47
CA GLY A 259 8.33 2.23 2.22
C GLY A 259 7.95 0.87 1.66
N VAL A 260 7.11 0.17 2.42
CA VAL A 260 6.56 -1.14 2.06
C VAL A 260 5.05 -1.11 2.25
N PHE A 261 4.34 -1.71 1.31
CA PHE A 261 2.92 -2.00 1.38
C PHE A 261 2.73 -3.50 1.61
N LEU A 262 1.94 -3.86 2.63
CA LEU A 262 1.62 -5.25 2.98
C LEU A 262 0.13 -5.41 3.27
N GLU A 263 -0.49 -6.42 2.68
CA GLU A 263 -1.80 -6.89 3.13
C GLU A 263 -1.64 -8.01 4.15
N THR A 264 -2.35 -7.89 5.26
CA THR A 264 -2.29 -8.83 6.38
C THR A 264 -3.69 -9.15 6.89
N HIS A 265 -3.89 -10.39 7.32
CA HIS A 265 -5.18 -10.87 7.82
C HIS A 265 -4.96 -11.75 9.04
N PRO A 266 -5.84 -11.75 10.07
CA PRO A 266 -5.71 -12.61 11.24
C PRO A 266 -5.64 -14.10 10.90
N ASP A 267 -6.39 -14.51 9.87
CA ASP A 267 -6.35 -15.84 9.26
C ASP A 267 -6.44 -15.69 7.72
N PRO A 268 -5.29 -15.58 7.02
CA PRO A 268 -5.27 -15.35 5.58
C PRO A 268 -6.05 -16.38 4.75
N ALA A 269 -6.25 -17.60 5.28
CA ALA A 269 -6.98 -18.64 4.55
C ALA A 269 -8.49 -18.33 4.45
N THR A 270 -9.03 -17.53 5.37
CA THR A 270 -10.45 -17.15 5.41
C THR A 270 -10.75 -15.80 4.77
N ALA A 271 -9.71 -15.05 4.35
CA ALA A 271 -9.88 -13.73 3.75
C ALA A 271 -10.73 -13.78 2.48
N ILE A 272 -11.67 -12.84 2.34
CA ILE A 272 -12.55 -12.75 1.16
C ILE A 272 -11.82 -12.31 -0.11
N SER A 273 -10.59 -11.79 0.01
CA SER A 273 -9.77 -11.32 -1.11
C SER A 273 -8.29 -11.64 -0.87
N ASP A 274 -7.57 -11.91 -1.95
CA ASP A 274 -6.10 -12.07 -2.00
C ASP A 274 -5.51 -13.04 -0.95
N ALA A 275 -6.31 -14.03 -0.53
CA ALA A 275 -5.95 -15.03 0.47
C ALA A 275 -4.59 -15.73 0.20
N ALA A 276 -4.20 -15.88 -1.07
CA ALA A 276 -2.95 -16.54 -1.46
C ALA A 276 -1.69 -15.66 -1.28
N SER A 277 -1.83 -14.33 -1.18
CA SER A 277 -0.70 -13.40 -1.10
C SER A 277 -0.67 -12.58 0.19
N GLN A 278 -1.74 -12.52 0.98
CA GLN A 278 -1.74 -11.90 2.31
C GLN A 278 -0.83 -12.66 3.30
N VAL A 279 -0.25 -11.92 4.25
CA VAL A 279 0.64 -12.44 5.30
C VAL A 279 0.05 -12.24 6.69
#